data_507cb1a8e0ccf673b6b0701eaf7983b2
#
_entry.id   507cb1a8e0ccf673b6b0701eaf7983b2
#
_cell.length_a   1.000
_cell.length_b   1.000
_cell.length_c   1.000
_cell.angle_alpha   90.00
_cell.angle_beta   90.00
_cell.angle_gamma   90.00
#
_symmetry.space_group_name_H-M   'P 1'
#
loop_
_entity.id
_entity.type
_entity.pdbx_description
1 polymer ?
#
loop_
_entity_poly.entity_id
_entity_poly.type
_entity_poly.pdbx_seq_one_letter_code
_entity_poly.pdbx_strand_id
1 'polypeptide(L)'
;MAGLKDYQISVYVANLGKYVEGVLQGAWITLPMPAERLQDTLKTEVGLGGRYEEYAIHDYEGGEGLLATVANPGEYESLTDLNLMCRAFEAREDDDPDVYEKVRMVRDDLDAAPRTPLQYANLALNSDEIPYHSYDAPSSAESKEAKYAWTAVNQGWASDAVWSMFDTGLGYLIDMEMYGRDLMLDGDVSPSD
;
A
#
# COMPACT_ATOMS: atom_id res chain seq x y z
N MET A 1 9.24 21.03 10.86
CA MET A 1 9.96 19.85 10.37
C MET A 1 9.31 19.49 9.04
N ALA A 2 10.05 19.09 8.01
CA ALA A 2 9.45 18.52 6.81
C ALA A 2 8.78 17.20 7.23
N GLY A 3 7.54 16.98 6.78
CA GLY A 3 6.85 15.70 7.03
C GLY A 3 7.60 14.56 6.37
N LEU A 4 7.29 13.32 6.79
CA LEU A 4 7.78 12.11 6.11
C LEU A 4 7.20 12.07 4.69
N LYS A 5 7.99 11.55 3.74
CA LYS A 5 7.50 11.25 2.39
C LYS A 5 6.60 10.02 2.42
N ASP A 6 5.76 9.85 1.40
CA ASP A 6 4.76 8.80 1.36
C ASP A 6 5.33 7.39 1.51
N TYR A 7 6.53 7.13 1.01
CA TYR A 7 7.25 5.86 1.13
C TYR A 7 8.08 5.71 2.41
N GLN A 8 8.10 6.71 3.30
CA GLN A 8 8.93 6.68 4.50
C GLN A 8 8.17 6.20 5.73
N ILE A 9 8.88 5.46 6.58
CA ILE A 9 8.47 5.14 7.94
C ILE A 9 9.58 5.49 8.91
N SER A 10 9.22 6.02 10.07
CA SER A 10 10.13 6.25 11.19
C SER A 10 9.68 5.36 12.34
N VAL A 11 10.60 4.59 12.91
CA VAL A 11 10.32 3.65 14.00
C VAL A 11 11.19 3.97 15.20
N TYR A 12 10.60 3.94 16.40
CA TYR A 12 11.38 4.02 17.64
C TYR A 12 11.87 2.63 18.03
N VAL A 13 13.18 2.44 17.94
CA VAL A 13 13.85 1.17 18.19
C VAL A 13 14.50 1.21 19.57
N ALA A 14 14.06 0.35 20.49
CA ALA A 14 14.58 0.25 21.85
C ALA A 14 15.50 -0.96 22.00
N ASN A 15 16.57 -0.81 22.81
CA ASN A 15 17.44 -1.90 23.21
C ASN A 15 16.79 -2.71 24.33
N LEU A 16 16.36 -3.94 24.03
CA LEU A 16 15.64 -4.78 24.98
C LEU A 16 16.49 -5.19 26.18
N GLY A 17 17.76 -5.51 25.98
CA GLY A 17 18.64 -5.90 27.08
C GLY A 17 18.83 -4.79 28.11
N LYS A 18 18.97 -3.55 27.66
CA LYS A 18 19.05 -2.37 28.53
C LYS A 18 17.71 -2.03 29.17
N TYR A 19 16.62 -2.20 28.42
CA TYR A 19 15.28 -1.99 28.95
C TYR A 19 15.00 -2.88 30.17
N VAL A 20 15.38 -4.17 30.11
CA VAL A 20 15.26 -5.10 31.23
C VAL A 20 16.14 -4.68 32.42
N GLU A 21 17.27 -4.00 32.19
CA GLU A 21 18.15 -3.44 33.24
C GLU A 21 17.62 -2.10 33.81
N GLY A 22 16.45 -1.60 33.32
CA GLY A 22 15.86 -0.35 33.76
C GLY A 22 16.44 0.88 33.07
N VAL A 23 17.20 0.70 31.97
CA VAL A 23 17.78 1.79 31.17
C VAL A 23 17.02 1.94 29.86
N LEU A 24 16.36 3.08 29.69
CA LEU A 24 15.71 3.42 28.42
C LEU A 24 16.77 3.92 27.44
N GLN A 25 17.17 3.05 26.52
CA GLN A 25 18.04 3.41 25.39
C GLN A 25 17.38 2.97 24.08
N GLY A 26 17.27 3.89 23.15
CA GLY A 26 16.70 3.68 21.83
C GLY A 26 16.86 4.93 20.98
N ALA A 27 16.48 4.80 19.72
CA ALA A 27 16.52 5.91 18.76
C ALA A 27 15.37 5.83 17.77
N TRP A 28 14.95 6.99 17.25
CA TRP A 28 14.09 7.06 16.08
C TRP A 28 14.92 6.82 14.83
N ILE A 29 14.49 5.88 14.01
CA ILE A 29 15.16 5.48 12.77
C ILE A 29 14.18 5.67 11.61
N THR A 30 14.50 6.61 10.72
CA THR A 30 13.70 6.85 9.51
C THR A 30 14.22 6.00 8.35
N LEU A 31 13.32 5.21 7.76
CA LEU A 31 13.57 4.33 6.63
C LEU A 31 12.89 4.91 5.35
N PRO A 32 13.44 4.71 4.15
CA PRO A 32 14.65 3.92 3.88
C PRO A 32 15.95 4.68 4.15
N MET A 33 16.99 3.91 4.46
CA MET A 33 18.37 4.41 4.56
C MET A 33 19.38 3.37 4.04
N PRO A 34 20.64 3.75 3.74
CA PRO A 34 21.70 2.80 3.39
C PRO A 34 21.90 1.74 4.48
N ALA A 35 22.08 0.46 4.08
CA ALA A 35 22.19 -0.65 5.02
C ALA A 35 23.33 -0.47 6.02
N GLU A 36 24.47 0.07 5.59
CA GLU A 36 25.60 0.38 6.46
C GLU A 36 25.22 1.40 7.54
N ARG A 37 24.51 2.46 7.15
CA ARG A 37 24.04 3.49 8.08
C ARG A 37 23.05 2.91 9.11
N LEU A 38 22.14 2.01 8.66
CA LEU A 38 21.21 1.33 9.57
C LEU A 38 21.99 0.55 10.62
N GLN A 39 22.98 -0.24 10.20
CA GLN A 39 23.82 -1.02 11.12
C GLN A 39 24.62 -0.12 12.09
N ASP A 40 25.17 0.98 11.60
CA ASP A 40 25.89 1.93 12.44
C ASP A 40 24.97 2.60 13.46
N THR A 41 23.76 3.02 13.06
CA THR A 41 22.76 3.59 13.97
C THR A 41 22.35 2.59 15.05
N LEU A 42 22.12 1.33 14.69
CA LEU A 42 21.79 0.28 15.66
C LEU A 42 22.91 0.08 16.70
N LYS A 43 24.16 0.17 16.28
CA LYS A 43 25.30 0.05 17.20
C LYS A 43 25.51 1.29 18.06
N THR A 44 25.48 2.48 17.45
CA THR A 44 25.91 3.72 18.12
C THR A 44 24.81 4.40 18.91
N GLU A 45 23.57 4.40 18.40
CA GLU A 45 22.44 5.10 19.01
C GLU A 45 21.56 4.15 19.83
N VAL A 46 21.16 3.00 19.27
CA VAL A 46 20.40 1.98 19.99
C VAL A 46 21.29 1.19 20.96
N GLY A 47 22.59 1.11 20.66
CA GLY A 47 23.58 0.46 21.53
C GLY A 47 23.55 -1.07 21.44
N LEU A 48 23.20 -1.62 20.27
CA LEU A 48 23.28 -3.05 20.01
C LEU A 48 24.73 -3.49 19.81
N GLY A 49 25.04 -4.67 20.30
CA GLY A 49 26.35 -5.31 20.20
C GLY A 49 26.83 -5.88 21.53
N GLY A 50 27.83 -6.76 21.49
CA GLY A 50 28.33 -7.46 22.67
C GLY A 50 27.26 -8.34 23.31
N ARG A 51 26.79 -7.98 24.49
CA ARG A 51 25.74 -8.71 25.20
C ARG A 51 24.31 -8.23 24.89
N TYR A 52 24.15 -7.16 24.12
CA TYR A 52 22.88 -6.57 23.76
C TYR A 52 22.60 -6.81 22.27
N GLU A 53 21.90 -7.86 21.93
CA GLU A 53 21.67 -8.28 20.55
C GLU A 53 20.23 -8.07 20.10
N GLU A 54 19.29 -7.83 21.04
CA GLU A 54 17.86 -7.77 20.77
C GLU A 54 17.34 -6.34 20.85
N TYR A 55 16.42 -6.02 19.95
CA TYR A 55 15.67 -4.78 19.94
C TYR A 55 14.16 -5.04 19.82
N ALA A 56 13.38 -4.03 20.17
CA ALA A 56 11.96 -3.97 19.87
C ALA A 56 11.59 -2.61 19.26
N ILE A 57 10.59 -2.61 18.41
CA ILE A 57 9.94 -1.40 17.88
C ILE A 57 8.84 -1.04 18.88
N HIS A 58 8.97 0.11 19.55
CA HIS A 58 8.01 0.55 20.54
C HIS A 58 7.00 1.56 20.00
N ASP A 59 7.36 2.26 18.90
CA ASP A 59 6.50 3.27 18.31
C ASP A 59 6.87 3.46 16.83
N TYR A 60 5.94 4.01 16.04
CA TYR A 60 6.18 4.30 14.63
C TYR A 60 5.33 5.48 14.16
N GLU A 61 5.82 6.16 13.14
CA GLU A 61 5.12 7.15 12.34
C GLU A 61 5.51 6.96 10.87
N GLY A 62 4.70 7.39 9.92
CA GLY A 62 5.01 7.18 8.50
C GLY A 62 4.31 8.16 7.59
N GLY A 63 4.72 8.14 6.32
CA GLY A 63 4.03 8.84 5.24
C GLY A 63 2.62 8.29 5.03
N GLU A 64 1.72 9.15 4.58
CA GLU A 64 0.31 8.78 4.44
C GLU A 64 0.11 7.63 3.44
N GLY A 65 0.87 7.61 2.34
CA GLY A 65 0.80 6.57 1.33
C GLY A 65 1.14 5.18 1.90
N LEU A 66 2.29 5.05 2.57
CA LEU A 66 2.76 3.77 3.10
C LEU A 66 1.86 3.27 4.24
N LEU A 67 1.54 4.11 5.24
CA LEU A 67 0.72 3.70 6.38
C LEU A 67 -0.72 3.33 6.01
N ALA A 68 -1.28 3.95 4.97
CA ALA A 68 -2.59 3.55 4.46
C ALA A 68 -2.55 2.21 3.69
N THR A 69 -1.37 1.80 3.23
CA THR A 69 -1.20 0.67 2.30
C THR A 69 -0.71 -0.60 2.99
N VAL A 70 0.27 -0.49 3.90
CA VAL A 70 0.88 -1.67 4.53
C VAL A 70 0.34 -1.92 5.94
N ALA A 71 0.55 -3.13 6.44
CA ALA A 71 0.28 -3.43 7.84
C ALA A 71 1.25 -2.65 8.75
N ASN A 72 0.78 -2.28 9.93
CA ASN A 72 1.62 -1.64 10.94
C ASN A 72 2.79 -2.55 11.34
N PRO A 73 3.99 -1.98 11.55
CA PRO A 73 5.14 -2.75 12.00
C PRO A 73 4.84 -3.48 13.31
N GLY A 74 5.20 -4.77 13.36
CA GLY A 74 5.18 -5.55 14.59
C GLY A 74 6.30 -5.14 15.54
N GLU A 75 6.13 -5.41 16.83
CA GLU A 75 7.13 -5.11 17.87
C GLU A 75 8.52 -5.71 17.55
N TYR A 76 8.54 -6.89 16.95
CA TYR A 76 9.79 -7.61 16.61
C TYR A 76 10.03 -7.68 15.10
N GLU A 77 9.51 -6.72 14.35
CA GLU A 77 9.67 -6.69 12.89
C GLU A 77 11.13 -6.44 12.50
N SER A 78 11.56 -7.06 11.41
CA SER A 78 12.90 -6.89 10.87
C SER A 78 13.08 -5.49 10.27
N LEU A 79 14.00 -4.70 10.86
CA LEU A 79 14.33 -3.37 10.32
C LEU A 79 14.94 -3.44 8.93
N THR A 80 15.63 -4.53 8.60
CA THR A 80 16.16 -4.75 7.25
C THR A 80 15.03 -4.93 6.25
N ASP A 81 14.00 -5.71 6.61
CA ASP A 81 12.88 -5.98 5.72
C ASP A 81 11.98 -4.75 5.58
N LEU A 82 11.74 -4.00 6.66
CA LEU A 82 11.08 -2.70 6.61
C LEU A 82 11.84 -1.71 5.70
N ASN A 83 13.17 -1.67 5.81
CA ASN A 83 14.01 -0.83 4.97
C ASN A 83 13.92 -1.20 3.48
N LEU A 84 13.89 -2.49 3.17
CA LEU A 84 13.69 -2.99 1.81
C LEU A 84 12.31 -2.65 1.27
N MET A 85 11.27 -2.79 2.10
CA MET A 85 9.91 -2.39 1.74
C MET A 85 9.83 -0.91 1.39
N CYS A 86 10.31 -0.02 2.25
CA CYS A 86 10.33 1.42 1.97
C CYS A 86 11.09 1.76 0.68
N ARG A 87 12.21 1.08 0.41
CA ARG A 87 12.96 1.24 -0.85
C ARG A 87 12.20 0.78 -2.07
N ALA A 88 11.41 -0.29 -1.95
CA ALA A 88 10.59 -0.78 -3.05
C ALA A 88 9.55 0.26 -3.47
N PHE A 89 8.85 0.87 -2.50
CA PHE A 89 7.91 1.95 -2.77
C PHE A 89 8.62 3.20 -3.30
N GLU A 90 9.74 3.62 -2.70
CA GLU A 90 10.57 4.73 -3.21
C GLU A 90 10.96 4.55 -4.68
N ALA A 91 11.32 3.33 -5.08
CA ALA A 91 11.76 3.03 -6.44
C ALA A 91 10.60 3.03 -7.46
N ARG A 92 9.36 2.86 -6.99
CA ARG A 92 8.19 2.76 -7.87
C ARG A 92 7.31 4.00 -7.90
N GLU A 93 7.39 4.84 -6.87
CA GLU A 93 6.49 6.00 -6.71
C GLU A 93 6.48 6.94 -7.93
N ASP A 94 7.64 7.18 -8.55
CA ASP A 94 7.75 8.04 -9.74
C ASP A 94 7.30 7.34 -11.04
N ASP A 95 7.50 6.02 -11.14
CA ASP A 95 7.22 5.22 -12.34
C ASP A 95 5.78 4.70 -12.37
N ASP A 96 5.19 4.45 -11.21
CA ASP A 96 3.83 3.94 -11.04
C ASP A 96 3.09 4.75 -9.96
N PRO A 97 2.43 5.85 -10.32
CA PRO A 97 1.67 6.69 -9.38
C PRO A 97 0.58 5.94 -8.60
N ASP A 98 0.09 4.84 -9.15
CA ASP A 98 -0.97 4.01 -8.54
C ASP A 98 -0.43 2.87 -7.67
N VAL A 99 0.90 2.81 -7.41
CA VAL A 99 1.53 1.70 -6.66
C VAL A 99 0.88 1.44 -5.30
N TYR A 100 0.53 2.50 -4.57
CA TYR A 100 -0.11 2.37 -3.25
C TYR A 100 -1.52 1.77 -3.36
N GLU A 101 -2.30 2.23 -4.33
CA GLU A 101 -3.67 1.73 -4.57
C GLU A 101 -3.66 0.26 -4.98
N LYS A 102 -2.77 -0.12 -5.92
CA LYS A 102 -2.61 -1.50 -6.39
C LYS A 102 -2.23 -2.45 -5.25
N VAL A 103 -1.25 -2.06 -4.43
CA VAL A 103 -0.81 -2.88 -3.28
C VAL A 103 -1.90 -2.95 -2.22
N ARG A 104 -2.63 -1.86 -1.97
CA ARG A 104 -3.76 -1.83 -1.04
C ARG A 104 -4.88 -2.77 -1.49
N MET A 105 -5.21 -2.79 -2.78
CA MET A 105 -6.21 -3.69 -3.35
C MET A 105 -5.85 -5.16 -3.09
N VAL A 106 -4.57 -5.55 -3.29
CA VAL A 106 -4.11 -6.92 -2.98
C VAL A 106 -4.11 -7.20 -1.48
N ARG A 107 -3.77 -6.20 -0.65
CA ARG A 107 -3.84 -6.33 0.82
C ARG A 107 -5.26 -6.63 1.31
N ASP A 108 -6.25 -6.02 0.69
CA ASP A 108 -7.65 -6.15 1.09
C ASP A 108 -8.30 -7.43 0.57
N ASP A 109 -7.61 -8.18 -0.31
CA ASP A 109 -7.99 -9.53 -0.73
C ASP A 109 -7.58 -10.55 0.35
N LEU A 110 -8.58 -11.19 0.97
CA LEU A 110 -8.38 -12.13 2.09
C LEU A 110 -7.46 -13.31 1.75
N ASP A 111 -7.46 -13.75 0.51
CA ASP A 111 -6.68 -14.92 0.06
C ASP A 111 -5.25 -14.54 -0.36
N ALA A 112 -5.05 -13.32 -0.86
CA ALA A 112 -3.78 -12.82 -1.39
C ALA A 112 -3.05 -11.84 -0.45
N ALA A 113 -3.63 -11.44 0.68
CA ALA A 113 -3.12 -10.42 1.57
C ALA A 113 -1.66 -10.67 2.00
N PRO A 114 -0.75 -9.71 1.78
CA PRO A 114 0.63 -9.79 2.24
C PRO A 114 0.68 -9.72 3.77
N ARG A 115 1.61 -10.48 4.36
CA ARG A 115 1.77 -10.62 5.82
C ARG A 115 3.12 -10.13 6.33
N THR A 116 4.06 -9.86 5.45
CA THR A 116 5.42 -9.46 5.81
C THR A 116 5.88 -8.26 4.98
N PRO A 117 6.82 -7.44 5.49
CA PRO A 117 7.38 -6.32 4.73
C PRO A 117 7.95 -6.73 3.37
N LEU A 118 8.56 -7.92 3.28
CA LEU A 118 9.10 -8.42 2.00
C LEU A 118 8.02 -8.76 0.98
N GLN A 119 6.85 -9.23 1.43
CA GLN A 119 5.72 -9.47 0.52
C GLN A 119 5.18 -8.15 -0.02
N TYR A 120 5.06 -7.11 0.82
CA TYR A 120 4.72 -5.75 0.37
C TYR A 120 5.76 -5.19 -0.59
N ALA A 121 7.05 -5.37 -0.31
CA ALA A 121 8.13 -4.96 -1.22
C ALA A 121 8.01 -5.64 -2.59
N ASN A 122 7.71 -6.95 -2.60
CA ASN A 122 7.55 -7.70 -3.83
C ASN A 122 6.33 -7.21 -4.65
N LEU A 123 5.21 -6.94 -4.00
CA LEU A 123 4.03 -6.37 -4.66
C LEU A 123 4.34 -4.99 -5.25
N ALA A 124 4.99 -4.11 -4.49
CA ALA A 124 5.38 -2.79 -4.98
C ALA A 124 6.29 -2.87 -6.21
N LEU A 125 7.33 -3.73 -6.18
CA LEU A 125 8.27 -3.90 -7.30
C LEU A 125 7.63 -4.48 -8.56
N ASN A 126 6.56 -5.26 -8.42
CA ASN A 126 5.83 -5.88 -9.52
C ASN A 126 4.43 -5.26 -9.71
N SER A 127 4.26 -4.01 -9.30
CA SER A 127 2.95 -3.32 -9.38
C SER A 127 2.43 -3.14 -10.80
N ASP A 128 3.28 -3.16 -11.80
CA ASP A 128 2.93 -3.16 -13.22
C ASP A 128 2.27 -4.47 -13.68
N GLU A 129 2.43 -5.57 -12.96
CA GLU A 129 1.75 -6.85 -13.21
C GLU A 129 0.36 -6.93 -12.53
N ILE A 130 0.06 -6.00 -11.62
CA ILE A 130 -1.24 -5.95 -10.94
C ILE A 130 -2.25 -5.26 -11.86
N PRO A 131 -3.29 -5.97 -12.34
CA PRO A 131 -4.33 -5.36 -13.15
C PRO A 131 -5.11 -4.35 -12.31
N TYR A 132 -5.00 -3.08 -12.67
CA TYR A 132 -5.64 -1.96 -11.97
C TYR A 132 -6.22 -0.98 -12.96
N HIS A 133 -7.45 -0.57 -12.71
CA HIS A 133 -8.14 0.47 -13.46
C HIS A 133 -8.79 1.45 -12.51
N SER A 134 -8.39 2.71 -12.58
CA SER A 134 -9.07 3.78 -11.86
C SER A 134 -10.48 4.01 -12.46
N TYR A 135 -11.43 4.39 -11.61
CA TYR A 135 -12.77 4.71 -12.09
C TYR A 135 -12.77 5.98 -12.94
N ASP A 136 -13.31 5.85 -14.15
CA ASP A 136 -13.65 6.96 -15.03
C ASP A 136 -15.19 7.11 -15.07
N ALA A 137 -15.73 7.79 -14.08
CA ALA A 137 -17.16 7.90 -13.87
C ALA A 137 -17.58 9.32 -13.47
N PRO A 138 -18.82 9.74 -13.83
CA PRO A 138 -19.35 11.03 -13.39
C PRO A 138 -19.55 11.05 -11.87
N SER A 139 -19.49 12.23 -11.27
CA SER A 139 -19.70 12.43 -9.82
C SER A 139 -21.09 12.00 -9.31
N SER A 140 -22.04 11.78 -10.22
CA SER A 140 -23.37 11.23 -9.91
C SER A 140 -23.39 9.71 -9.74
N ALA A 141 -22.31 9.01 -10.08
CA ALA A 141 -22.18 7.59 -9.84
C ALA A 141 -21.73 7.37 -8.38
N GLU A 142 -22.66 6.97 -7.52
CA GLU A 142 -22.40 6.85 -6.07
C GLU A 142 -21.87 5.45 -5.69
N SER A 143 -22.42 4.38 -6.28
CA SER A 143 -21.98 3.01 -6.00
C SER A 143 -20.75 2.63 -6.82
N LYS A 144 -19.97 1.65 -6.32
CA LYS A 144 -18.80 1.09 -7.01
C LYS A 144 -19.22 0.43 -8.33
N GLU A 145 -20.33 -0.27 -8.30
CA GLU A 145 -20.92 -0.90 -9.48
C GLU A 145 -21.24 0.13 -10.54
N ALA A 146 -21.92 1.23 -10.18
CA ALA A 146 -22.23 2.30 -11.13
C ALA A 146 -20.95 2.96 -11.68
N LYS A 147 -19.94 3.20 -10.82
CA LYS A 147 -18.64 3.72 -11.26
C LYS A 147 -17.94 2.79 -12.23
N TYR A 148 -17.97 1.48 -11.98
CA TYR A 148 -17.38 0.49 -12.87
C TYR A 148 -18.09 0.43 -14.21
N ALA A 149 -19.42 0.44 -14.21
CA ALA A 149 -20.22 0.50 -15.45
C ALA A 149 -19.90 1.74 -16.28
N TRP A 150 -19.82 2.91 -15.65
CA TRP A 150 -19.45 4.15 -16.35
C TRP A 150 -18.03 4.08 -16.91
N THR A 151 -17.09 3.52 -16.17
CA THR A 151 -15.73 3.30 -16.63
C THR A 151 -15.71 2.37 -17.85
N ALA A 152 -16.49 1.29 -17.85
CA ALA A 152 -16.62 0.39 -18.97
C ALA A 152 -17.16 1.12 -20.23
N VAL A 153 -18.14 2.01 -20.07
CA VAL A 153 -18.65 2.84 -21.17
C VAL A 153 -17.58 3.83 -21.65
N ASN A 154 -16.95 4.58 -20.75
CA ASN A 154 -16.01 5.64 -21.11
C ASN A 154 -14.72 5.09 -21.75
N GLN A 155 -14.28 3.90 -21.32
CA GLN A 155 -13.06 3.26 -21.84
C GLN A 155 -13.32 2.26 -22.99
N GLY A 156 -14.57 2.08 -23.41
CA GLY A 156 -14.88 1.30 -24.58
C GLY A 156 -14.97 -0.21 -24.36
N TRP A 157 -15.15 -0.69 -23.12
CA TRP A 157 -15.32 -2.12 -22.83
C TRP A 157 -16.79 -2.53 -22.66
N ALA A 158 -17.71 -1.57 -22.62
CA ALA A 158 -19.13 -1.88 -22.58
C ALA A 158 -19.57 -2.70 -23.79
N SER A 159 -20.60 -3.52 -23.63
CA SER A 159 -21.15 -4.31 -24.74
C SER A 159 -21.68 -3.43 -25.84
N ASP A 160 -21.68 -3.95 -27.07
CA ASP A 160 -22.22 -3.24 -28.27
C ASP A 160 -23.64 -2.78 -28.05
N ALA A 161 -24.46 -3.54 -27.31
CA ALA A 161 -25.83 -3.18 -27.00
C ALA A 161 -25.93 -1.93 -26.12
N VAL A 162 -25.10 -1.85 -25.09
CA VAL A 162 -25.00 -0.70 -24.19
C VAL A 162 -24.49 0.52 -24.95
N TRP A 163 -23.42 0.36 -25.74
CA TRP A 163 -22.90 1.41 -26.60
C TRP A 163 -23.96 1.97 -27.53
N SER A 164 -24.73 1.11 -28.20
CA SER A 164 -25.82 1.53 -29.08
C SER A 164 -26.88 2.37 -28.35
N MET A 165 -27.19 2.07 -27.10
CA MET A 165 -28.11 2.86 -26.28
C MET A 165 -27.56 4.26 -26.00
N PHE A 166 -26.27 4.38 -25.66
CA PHE A 166 -25.65 5.68 -25.45
C PHE A 166 -25.59 6.50 -26.75
N ASP A 167 -25.19 5.88 -27.85
CA ASP A 167 -25.11 6.55 -29.18
C ASP A 167 -26.47 7.05 -29.69
N THR A 168 -27.54 6.35 -29.36
CA THR A 168 -28.90 6.76 -29.70
C THR A 168 -29.56 7.70 -28.69
N GLY A 169 -28.84 8.09 -27.64
CA GLY A 169 -29.33 8.97 -26.57
C GLY A 169 -30.28 8.29 -25.57
N LEU A 170 -30.35 6.97 -25.57
CA LEU A 170 -31.17 6.18 -24.64
C LEU A 170 -30.39 5.62 -23.44
N GLY A 171 -29.12 6.01 -23.27
CA GLY A 171 -28.25 5.56 -22.17
C GLY A 171 -28.82 5.81 -20.75
N TYR A 172 -29.68 6.84 -20.61
CA TYR A 172 -30.35 7.16 -19.34
C TYR A 172 -31.35 6.08 -18.85
N LEU A 173 -31.73 5.15 -19.74
CA LEU A 173 -32.60 4.01 -19.40
C LEU A 173 -31.84 2.82 -18.80
N ILE A 174 -30.51 2.85 -18.83
CA ILE A 174 -29.68 1.78 -18.30
C ILE A 174 -29.51 1.99 -16.77
N ASP A 175 -29.86 0.97 -16.01
CA ASP A 175 -29.49 0.89 -14.60
C ASP A 175 -27.98 0.58 -14.51
N MET A 176 -27.18 1.63 -14.32
CA MET A 176 -25.71 1.52 -14.30
C MET A 176 -25.21 0.71 -13.12
N GLU A 177 -25.93 0.71 -11.99
CA GLU A 177 -25.53 -0.11 -10.83
C GLU A 177 -25.76 -1.59 -11.11
N MET A 178 -26.91 -1.97 -11.67
CA MET A 178 -27.19 -3.36 -12.05
C MET A 178 -26.23 -3.83 -13.15
N TYR A 179 -25.98 -3.01 -14.16
CA TYR A 179 -25.04 -3.33 -15.23
C TYR A 179 -23.61 -3.50 -14.72
N GLY A 180 -23.16 -2.63 -13.83
CA GLY A 180 -21.82 -2.75 -13.22
C GLY A 180 -21.68 -4.01 -12.37
N ARG A 181 -22.72 -4.37 -11.61
CA ARG A 181 -22.74 -5.62 -10.86
C ARG A 181 -22.60 -6.86 -11.75
N ASP A 182 -23.31 -6.89 -12.86
CA ASP A 182 -23.20 -7.98 -13.83
C ASP A 182 -21.79 -8.04 -14.45
N LEU A 183 -21.22 -6.90 -14.82
CA LEU A 183 -19.85 -6.84 -15.35
C LEU A 183 -18.81 -7.33 -14.34
N MET A 184 -18.96 -6.98 -13.06
CA MET A 184 -18.03 -7.43 -12.00
C MET A 184 -18.11 -8.93 -11.78
N LEU A 185 -19.31 -9.51 -11.82
CA LEU A 185 -19.52 -10.96 -11.68
C LEU A 185 -18.95 -11.75 -12.86
N ASP A 186 -19.07 -11.22 -14.07
CA ASP A 186 -18.58 -11.87 -15.28
C ASP A 186 -17.04 -11.75 -15.45
N GLY A 187 -16.44 -10.72 -14.86
CA GLY A 187 -15.02 -10.38 -15.03
C GLY A 187 -14.09 -10.75 -13.86
N ASP A 188 -14.59 -11.41 -12.80
CA ASP A 188 -13.83 -11.66 -11.55
C ASP A 188 -13.14 -10.38 -11.01
N VAL A 189 -13.88 -9.25 -11.03
CA VAL A 189 -13.36 -7.94 -10.63
C VAL A 189 -13.73 -7.64 -9.18
N SER A 190 -12.74 -7.33 -8.36
CA SER A 190 -12.93 -6.86 -6.99
C SER A 190 -12.75 -5.34 -6.93
N PRO A 191 -13.82 -4.57 -6.70
CA PRO A 191 -13.70 -3.13 -6.54
C PRO A 191 -13.03 -2.78 -5.21
N SER A 192 -12.02 -1.91 -5.24
CA SER A 192 -11.48 -1.28 -4.02
C SER A 192 -12.35 -0.10 -3.58
N ASP A 193 -12.30 0.20 -2.29
CA ASP A 193 -12.99 1.37 -1.70
C ASP A 193 -12.32 2.68 -2.06
#